data_bf42b0c6a3943afc8a1af2026409e163
#
_entry.id   bf42b0c6a3943afc8a1af2026409e163
#
_cell.length_a   1.000
_cell.length_b   1.000
_cell.length_c   1.000
_cell.angle_alpha   90.00
_cell.angle_beta   90.00
_cell.angle_gamma   90.00
#
_symmetry.space_group_name_H-M   'P 1'
#
loop_
_entity.id
_entity.type
_entity.pdbx_description
1 polymer ?
#
loop_
_entity_poly.entity_id
_entity_poly.type
_entity_poly.pdbx_seq_one_letter_code
_entity_poly.pdbx_strand_id
1 'polypeptide(L)'
;MPHFICRTCGSEHEDRPRPPMLCPICTDERQYVGWQGQAWTTHEELAATHRNRLEMDQGLFGIGVAPNFAIPQRALHLPEAGLLWESTALVTPAAVAELKRRGGVERICISHPHFYSAMVRWSEALGGVPVYVHENDRQWVSRSSRWLEFWRGDTLDLGRGATLLRCPGHFPGSTVLHWQGGRRALLLAGDALHVAQDRHM
;
A
#
# COMPACT_ATOMS: atom_id res chain seq x y z
N MET A 1 -5.32 -5.27 -21.92
CA MET A 1 -3.92 -4.77 -22.05
C MET A 1 -3.19 -4.99 -20.73
N PRO A 2 -1.85 -5.04 -20.66
CA PRO A 2 -1.17 -5.23 -19.38
C PRO A 2 -1.22 -3.96 -18.53
N HIS A 3 -1.32 -4.14 -17.21
CA HIS A 3 -1.02 -3.12 -16.23
C HIS A 3 0.48 -3.14 -15.95
N PHE A 4 1.15 -2.02 -16.20
CA PHE A 4 2.58 -1.91 -15.92
C PHE A 4 2.83 -1.51 -14.48
N ILE A 5 3.84 -2.12 -13.87
CA ILE A 5 4.30 -1.86 -12.50
C ILE A 5 5.66 -1.16 -12.56
N CYS A 6 5.76 -0.03 -11.91
CA CYS A 6 7.03 0.71 -11.78
C CYS A 6 8.04 -0.11 -10.96
N ARG A 7 9.22 -0.37 -11.50
CA ARG A 7 10.26 -1.14 -10.79
C ARG A 7 10.96 -0.35 -9.68
N THR A 8 10.73 0.98 -9.62
CA THR A 8 11.31 1.83 -8.57
C THR A 8 10.41 1.90 -7.34
N CYS A 9 9.10 2.21 -7.50
CA CYS A 9 8.19 2.37 -6.36
C CYS A 9 7.12 1.27 -6.22
N GLY A 10 7.00 0.37 -7.19
CA GLY A 10 6.01 -0.71 -7.15
C GLY A 10 4.59 -0.32 -7.59
N SER A 11 4.34 0.95 -7.95
CA SER A 11 3.00 1.41 -8.33
C SER A 11 2.53 0.78 -9.64
N GLU A 12 1.32 0.20 -9.61
CA GLU A 12 0.63 -0.35 -10.77
C GLU A 12 -0.16 0.76 -11.48
N HIS A 13 -0.02 0.83 -12.80
CA HIS A 13 -0.65 1.83 -13.66
C HIS A 13 -1.84 1.27 -14.42
N GLU A 14 -2.65 2.16 -15.02
CA GLU A 14 -3.71 1.78 -15.94
C GLU A 14 -3.23 0.84 -17.03
N ASP A 15 -4.11 -0.01 -17.53
CA ASP A 15 -3.81 -0.90 -18.64
C ASP A 15 -3.54 -0.11 -19.92
N ARG A 16 -2.48 -0.49 -20.62
CA ARG A 16 -2.05 0.20 -21.85
C ARG A 16 -1.14 -0.71 -22.70
N PRO A 17 -1.01 -0.39 -24.01
CA PRO A 17 -0.21 -1.23 -24.91
C PRO A 17 1.31 -1.11 -24.70
N ARG A 18 1.78 -0.01 -24.10
CA ARG A 18 3.21 0.25 -23.81
C ARG A 18 3.35 0.88 -22.42
N PRO A 19 4.50 0.69 -21.74
CA PRO A 19 4.72 1.31 -20.44
C PRO A 19 4.68 2.84 -20.54
N PRO A 20 4.29 3.53 -19.45
CA PRO A 20 4.38 4.99 -19.38
C PRO A 20 5.83 5.45 -19.55
N MET A 21 6.02 6.66 -20.04
CA MET A 21 7.37 7.27 -20.10
C MET A 21 7.94 7.52 -18.70
N LEU A 22 7.09 7.96 -17.78
CA LEU A 22 7.47 8.32 -16.41
C LEU A 22 6.42 7.82 -15.41
N CYS A 23 6.87 7.53 -14.20
CA CYS A 23 6.00 7.27 -13.06
C CYS A 23 5.80 8.58 -12.29
N PRO A 24 4.55 9.07 -12.11
CA PRO A 24 4.30 10.34 -11.42
C PRO A 24 4.79 10.37 -9.97
N ILE A 25 4.85 9.21 -9.29
CA ILE A 25 5.42 9.09 -7.95
C ILE A 25 6.95 9.24 -8.00
N CYS A 26 7.61 8.63 -9.01
CA CYS A 26 9.06 8.64 -9.14
C CYS A 26 9.63 9.89 -9.81
N THR A 27 8.80 10.79 -10.33
CA THR A 27 9.24 12.12 -10.78
C THR A 27 9.50 13.08 -9.64
N ASP A 28 9.13 12.71 -8.41
CA ASP A 28 9.49 13.45 -7.21
C ASP A 28 11.01 13.39 -6.99
N GLU A 29 11.65 14.53 -6.72
CA GLU A 29 13.09 14.65 -6.53
C GLU A 29 13.66 13.81 -5.38
N ARG A 30 12.80 13.40 -4.43
CA ARG A 30 13.15 12.51 -3.32
C ARG A 30 13.30 11.05 -3.72
N GLN A 31 12.88 10.68 -4.96
CA GLN A 31 12.93 9.31 -5.45
C GLN A 31 14.15 9.06 -6.34
N TYR A 32 14.96 8.08 -5.98
CA TYR A 32 16.09 7.66 -6.79
C TYR A 32 15.68 6.60 -7.81
N VAL A 33 15.58 6.99 -9.07
CA VAL A 33 15.20 6.09 -10.17
C VAL A 33 16.38 5.24 -10.68
N GLY A 34 17.61 5.66 -10.40
CA GLY A 34 18.82 5.02 -10.90
C GLY A 34 19.29 5.55 -12.26
N TRP A 35 20.56 5.30 -12.57
CA TRP A 35 21.22 5.80 -13.78
C TRP A 35 20.65 5.20 -15.08
N GLN A 36 20.01 4.03 -15.00
CA GLN A 36 19.39 3.37 -16.15
C GLN A 36 18.01 3.97 -16.52
N GLY A 37 17.51 4.91 -15.71
CA GLY A 37 16.21 5.53 -15.90
C GLY A 37 15.04 4.66 -15.46
N GLN A 38 13.83 5.06 -15.85
CA GLN A 38 12.59 4.41 -15.47
C GLN A 38 12.47 3.02 -16.09
N ALA A 39 12.15 2.02 -15.29
CA ALA A 39 11.94 0.64 -15.72
C ALA A 39 10.59 0.09 -15.25
N TRP A 40 10.04 -0.85 -16.00
CA TRP A 40 8.70 -1.39 -15.82
C TRP A 40 8.73 -2.92 -15.85
N THR A 41 7.72 -3.52 -15.23
CA THR A 41 7.39 -4.93 -15.32
C THR A 41 5.87 -5.09 -15.34
N THR A 42 5.38 -6.32 -15.46
CA THR A 42 3.96 -6.66 -15.29
C THR A 42 3.78 -7.53 -14.05
N HIS A 43 2.52 -7.70 -13.62
CA HIS A 43 2.22 -8.59 -12.50
C HIS A 43 2.62 -10.04 -12.79
N GLU A 44 2.41 -10.51 -14.02
CA GLU A 44 2.75 -11.85 -14.48
C GLU A 44 4.26 -12.09 -14.43
N GLU A 45 5.04 -11.15 -14.94
CA GLU A 45 6.51 -11.21 -14.90
C GLU A 45 7.03 -11.17 -13.45
N LEU A 46 6.43 -10.32 -12.61
CA LEU A 46 6.78 -10.23 -11.19
C LEU A 46 6.47 -11.54 -10.48
N ALA A 47 5.29 -12.12 -10.70
CA ALA A 47 4.87 -13.39 -10.10
C ALA A 47 5.72 -14.59 -10.55
N ALA A 48 6.36 -14.52 -11.72
CA ALA A 48 7.25 -15.57 -12.20
C ALA A 48 8.56 -15.67 -11.40
N THR A 49 8.98 -14.58 -10.76
CA THR A 49 10.30 -14.47 -10.10
C THR A 49 10.22 -14.15 -8.62
N HIS A 50 9.05 -13.72 -8.14
CA HIS A 50 8.83 -13.28 -6.75
C HIS A 50 7.65 -14.04 -6.13
N ARG A 51 7.61 -14.03 -4.79
CA ARG A 51 6.49 -14.56 -4.00
C ARG A 51 6.11 -13.58 -2.90
N ASN A 52 4.89 -13.67 -2.36
CA ASN A 52 4.59 -12.96 -1.13
C ASN A 52 5.37 -13.59 0.05
N ARG A 53 6.00 -12.73 0.86
CA ARG A 53 6.55 -13.07 2.17
C ARG A 53 5.43 -12.87 3.19
N LEU A 54 5.01 -13.95 3.82
CA LEU A 54 3.92 -13.97 4.80
C LEU A 54 4.52 -14.27 6.17
N GLU A 55 4.45 -13.33 7.10
CA GLU A 55 5.09 -13.46 8.40
C GLU A 55 4.34 -12.68 9.49
N MET A 56 4.52 -13.10 10.73
CA MET A 56 4.07 -12.32 11.89
C MET A 56 5.15 -11.30 12.26
N ASP A 57 4.74 -10.06 12.45
CA ASP A 57 5.62 -8.97 12.87
C ASP A 57 4.94 -8.15 13.98
N GLN A 58 5.58 -8.07 15.14
CA GLN A 58 5.09 -7.36 16.33
C GLN A 58 3.64 -7.71 16.71
N GLY A 59 3.22 -8.94 16.42
CA GLY A 59 1.86 -9.43 16.69
C GLY A 59 0.84 -9.14 15.58
N LEU A 60 1.24 -8.51 14.49
CA LEU A 60 0.44 -8.32 13.29
C LEU A 60 0.88 -9.28 12.18
N PHE A 61 -0.07 -9.71 11.35
CA PHE A 61 0.25 -10.48 10.16
C PHE A 61 0.66 -9.55 9.02
N GLY A 62 1.90 -9.71 8.54
CA GLY A 62 2.51 -8.89 7.51
C GLY A 62 2.61 -9.61 6.17
N ILE A 63 2.46 -8.86 5.10
CA ILE A 63 2.63 -9.31 3.71
C ILE A 63 3.69 -8.43 3.07
N GLY A 64 4.77 -9.04 2.60
CA GLY A 64 5.82 -8.41 1.82
C GLY A 64 6.01 -9.10 0.48
N VAL A 65 7.10 -8.78 -0.21
CA VAL A 65 7.53 -9.43 -1.46
C VAL A 65 8.96 -9.96 -1.28
N ALA A 66 9.22 -11.17 -1.74
CA ALA A 66 10.53 -11.82 -1.68
C ALA A 66 10.90 -12.47 -3.04
N PRO A 67 12.12 -12.25 -3.57
CA PRO A 67 13.12 -11.29 -3.08
C PRO A 67 12.56 -9.86 -3.06
N ASN A 68 13.28 -8.92 -2.43
CA ASN A 68 12.83 -7.54 -2.35
C ASN A 68 12.58 -6.97 -3.75
N PHE A 69 11.47 -6.27 -3.92
CA PHE A 69 11.08 -5.62 -5.15
C PHE A 69 10.73 -4.17 -4.90
N ALA A 70 11.20 -3.27 -5.75
CA ALA A 70 10.95 -1.82 -5.65
C ALA A 70 11.31 -1.27 -4.25
N ILE A 71 10.47 -0.40 -3.68
CA ILE A 71 10.50 -0.10 -2.26
C ILE A 71 10.03 -1.37 -1.53
N PRO A 72 10.75 -1.87 -0.50
CA PRO A 72 10.36 -3.10 0.19
C PRO A 72 9.15 -2.89 1.10
N GLN A 73 8.01 -2.68 0.46
CA GLN A 73 6.72 -2.41 1.09
C GLN A 73 6.24 -3.61 1.91
N ARG A 74 5.45 -3.30 2.94
CA ARG A 74 4.79 -4.28 3.78
C ARG A 74 3.35 -3.85 4.07
N ALA A 75 2.40 -4.71 3.76
CA ALA A 75 1.01 -4.56 4.20
C ALA A 75 0.81 -5.27 5.53
N LEU A 76 -0.02 -4.72 6.43
CA LEU A 76 -0.31 -5.26 7.76
C LEU A 76 -1.81 -5.54 7.91
N HIS A 77 -2.15 -6.73 8.35
CA HIS A 77 -3.54 -7.17 8.53
C HIS A 77 -4.00 -6.99 9.98
N LEU A 78 -5.10 -6.28 10.15
CA LEU A 78 -5.79 -6.06 11.43
C LEU A 78 -7.20 -6.66 11.33
N PRO A 79 -7.36 -7.98 11.57
CA PRO A 79 -8.63 -8.67 11.36
C PRO A 79 -9.76 -8.14 12.25
N GLU A 80 -9.48 -7.74 13.49
CA GLU A 80 -10.47 -7.17 14.41
C GLU A 80 -11.03 -5.83 13.92
N ALA A 81 -10.23 -5.08 13.15
CA ALA A 81 -10.67 -3.85 12.47
C ALA A 81 -11.26 -4.13 11.07
N GLY A 82 -11.16 -5.37 10.57
CA GLY A 82 -11.51 -5.72 9.19
C GLY A 82 -10.64 -5.01 8.15
N LEU A 83 -9.35 -4.76 8.47
CA LEU A 83 -8.53 -3.80 7.75
C LEU A 83 -7.21 -4.40 7.28
N LEU A 84 -6.84 -4.09 6.03
CA LEU A 84 -5.48 -4.22 5.52
C LEU A 84 -4.87 -2.82 5.44
N TRP A 85 -3.82 -2.58 6.21
CA TRP A 85 -3.03 -1.36 6.18
C TRP A 85 -1.90 -1.50 5.18
N GLU A 86 -1.85 -0.60 4.20
CA GLU A 86 -0.92 -0.59 3.08
C GLU A 86 -1.17 -1.67 2.02
N SER A 87 -0.40 -1.61 0.95
CA SER A 87 -0.40 -2.61 -0.12
C SER A 87 1.02 -2.96 -0.58
N THR A 88 1.13 -4.02 -1.36
CA THR A 88 2.39 -4.47 -1.98
C THR A 88 2.20 -4.70 -3.48
N ALA A 89 3.28 -4.68 -4.24
CA ALA A 89 3.24 -4.79 -5.69
C ALA A 89 2.79 -6.17 -6.21
N LEU A 90 2.94 -7.23 -5.41
CA LEU A 90 2.58 -8.59 -5.78
C LEU A 90 1.35 -9.06 -5.02
N VAL A 91 0.37 -9.58 -5.75
CA VAL A 91 -0.87 -10.18 -5.23
C VAL A 91 -0.91 -11.64 -5.66
N THR A 92 -0.84 -12.57 -4.71
CA THR A 92 -0.91 -14.00 -5.02
C THR A 92 -2.16 -14.65 -4.43
N PRO A 93 -2.70 -15.71 -5.07
CA PRO A 93 -3.83 -16.45 -4.51
C PRO A 93 -3.56 -16.97 -3.09
N ALA A 94 -2.32 -17.36 -2.78
CA ALA A 94 -1.93 -17.83 -1.46
C ALA A 94 -2.06 -16.74 -0.39
N ALA A 95 -1.60 -15.50 -0.69
CA ALA A 95 -1.72 -14.38 0.25
C ALA A 95 -3.19 -13.98 0.47
N VAL A 96 -4.00 -13.98 -0.59
CA VAL A 96 -5.44 -13.72 -0.50
C VAL A 96 -6.16 -14.78 0.34
N ALA A 97 -5.85 -16.07 0.12
CA ALA A 97 -6.42 -17.16 0.89
C ALA A 97 -6.05 -17.06 2.38
N GLU A 98 -4.80 -16.69 2.68
CA GLU A 98 -4.34 -16.53 4.06
C GLU A 98 -5.03 -15.35 4.76
N LEU A 99 -5.24 -14.22 4.09
CA LEU A 99 -6.03 -13.10 4.63
C LEU A 99 -7.47 -13.55 4.94
N LYS A 100 -8.12 -14.27 4.02
CA LYS A 100 -9.47 -14.81 4.24
C LYS A 100 -9.53 -15.76 5.43
N ARG A 101 -8.55 -16.66 5.57
CA ARG A 101 -8.45 -17.59 6.70
C ARG A 101 -8.27 -16.88 8.05
N ARG A 102 -7.63 -15.70 8.05
CA ARG A 102 -7.36 -14.88 9.25
C ARG A 102 -8.48 -13.90 9.61
N GLY A 103 -9.67 -14.03 9.04
CA GLY A 103 -10.82 -13.17 9.36
C GLY A 103 -11.23 -12.25 8.21
N GLY A 104 -10.51 -12.29 7.09
CA GLY A 104 -10.83 -11.50 5.89
C GLY A 104 -10.41 -10.03 5.99
N VAL A 105 -10.73 -9.30 4.94
CA VAL A 105 -10.49 -7.86 4.81
C VAL A 105 -11.77 -7.22 4.29
N GLU A 106 -12.24 -6.19 4.96
CA GLU A 106 -13.44 -5.42 4.58
C GLU A 106 -13.07 -4.10 3.90
N ARG A 107 -11.82 -3.64 4.13
CA ARG A 107 -11.30 -2.39 3.57
C ARG A 107 -9.78 -2.39 3.53
N ILE A 108 -9.22 -1.62 2.61
CA ILE A 108 -7.79 -1.33 2.53
C ILE A 108 -7.61 0.16 2.85
N CYS A 109 -6.61 0.51 3.65
CA CYS A 109 -6.26 1.91 3.92
C CYS A 109 -4.80 2.13 3.59
N ILE A 110 -4.51 3.18 2.84
CA ILE A 110 -3.16 3.50 2.36
C ILE A 110 -2.70 4.83 2.97
N SER A 111 -1.48 4.83 3.51
CA SER A 111 -0.92 6.01 4.14
C SER A 111 -0.55 7.12 3.15
N HIS A 112 0.09 6.78 2.03
CA HIS A 112 0.59 7.76 1.06
C HIS A 112 1.01 7.09 -0.27
N PRO A 113 1.37 7.86 -1.31
CA PRO A 113 1.64 7.34 -2.66
C PRO A 113 2.69 6.23 -2.79
N HIS A 114 3.71 6.16 -1.92
CA HIS A 114 4.71 5.08 -1.97
C HIS A 114 4.13 3.70 -1.67
N PHE A 115 2.93 3.62 -1.07
CA PHE A 115 2.20 2.39 -0.81
C PHE A 115 1.00 2.16 -1.74
N TYR A 116 0.80 3.00 -2.78
CA TYR A 116 -0.28 2.78 -3.75
C TYR A 116 -0.10 1.47 -4.52
N SER A 117 1.13 1.13 -4.84
CA SER A 117 1.54 -0.20 -5.29
C SER A 117 0.47 -0.90 -6.14
N ALA A 118 0.03 -2.10 -5.80
CA ALA A 118 -1.07 -2.80 -6.45
C ALA A 118 -2.39 -2.73 -5.63
N MET A 119 -2.69 -1.61 -4.96
CA MET A 119 -3.86 -1.47 -4.08
C MET A 119 -5.20 -1.83 -4.74
N VAL A 120 -5.38 -1.47 -6.02
CA VAL A 120 -6.59 -1.80 -6.78
C VAL A 120 -6.68 -3.31 -7.03
N ARG A 121 -5.57 -3.95 -7.41
CA ARG A 121 -5.51 -5.40 -7.63
C ARG A 121 -5.76 -6.16 -6.32
N TRP A 122 -5.25 -5.67 -5.18
CA TRP A 122 -5.56 -6.22 -3.86
C TRP A 122 -7.06 -6.14 -3.57
N SER A 123 -7.69 -4.98 -3.81
CA SER A 123 -9.14 -4.81 -3.64
C SER A 123 -9.91 -5.81 -4.48
N GLU A 124 -9.61 -5.91 -5.78
CA GLU A 124 -10.27 -6.85 -6.70
C GLU A 124 -10.12 -8.31 -6.24
N ALA A 125 -8.91 -8.72 -5.85
CA ALA A 125 -8.64 -10.09 -5.39
C ALA A 125 -9.34 -10.43 -4.06
N LEU A 126 -9.61 -9.43 -3.24
CA LEU A 126 -10.35 -9.56 -1.97
C LEU A 126 -11.88 -9.49 -2.15
N GLY A 127 -12.36 -9.32 -3.39
CA GLY A 127 -13.81 -9.29 -3.70
C GLY A 127 -14.38 -7.90 -3.92
N GLY A 128 -13.52 -6.90 -4.15
CA GLY A 128 -13.91 -5.52 -4.40
C GLY A 128 -14.15 -4.73 -3.12
N VAL A 129 -13.22 -4.82 -2.18
CA VAL A 129 -13.29 -4.02 -0.94
C VAL A 129 -12.87 -2.57 -1.20
N PRO A 130 -13.44 -1.58 -0.48
CA PRO A 130 -13.05 -0.18 -0.64
C PRO A 130 -11.59 0.06 -0.25
N VAL A 131 -10.92 0.95 -1.00
CA VAL A 131 -9.55 1.40 -0.75
C VAL A 131 -9.58 2.87 -0.39
N TYR A 132 -9.26 3.17 0.86
CA TYR A 132 -9.24 4.53 1.40
C TYR A 132 -7.89 5.19 1.15
N VAL A 133 -7.91 6.30 0.41
CA VAL A 133 -6.76 7.19 0.19
C VAL A 133 -7.18 8.62 0.46
N HIS A 134 -6.26 9.45 0.96
CA HIS A 134 -6.60 10.85 1.21
C HIS A 134 -6.70 11.64 -0.09
N GLU A 135 -7.71 12.52 -0.22
CA GLU A 135 -7.97 13.27 -1.46
C GLU A 135 -6.81 14.16 -1.90
N ASN A 136 -6.05 14.70 -0.95
CA ASN A 136 -4.89 15.55 -1.26
C ASN A 136 -3.79 14.81 -2.04
N ASP A 137 -3.80 13.46 -2.01
CA ASP A 137 -2.84 12.62 -2.73
C ASP A 137 -3.45 11.96 -3.98
N ARG A 138 -4.67 12.36 -4.39
CA ARG A 138 -5.37 11.85 -5.57
C ARG A 138 -4.54 11.92 -6.85
N GLN A 139 -3.75 12.97 -7.03
CA GLN A 139 -2.97 13.20 -8.24
C GLN A 139 -1.92 12.11 -8.53
N TRP A 140 -1.49 11.36 -7.52
CA TRP A 140 -0.53 10.26 -7.67
C TRP A 140 -1.19 8.89 -7.93
N VAL A 141 -2.51 8.83 -7.96
CA VAL A 141 -3.22 7.58 -8.29
C VAL A 141 -3.05 7.27 -9.77
N SER A 142 -2.32 6.22 -10.08
CA SER A 142 -1.95 5.81 -11.43
C SER A 142 -2.86 4.75 -12.05
N ARG A 143 -3.77 4.16 -11.26
CA ARG A 143 -4.80 3.21 -11.70
C ARG A 143 -6.11 3.56 -11.03
N SER A 144 -7.11 3.95 -11.82
CA SER A 144 -8.45 4.25 -11.35
C SER A 144 -9.25 2.98 -11.02
N SER A 145 -10.21 3.10 -10.13
CA SER A 145 -11.15 2.02 -9.82
C SER A 145 -12.38 2.58 -9.12
N ARG A 146 -13.52 1.89 -9.30
CA ARG A 146 -14.75 2.18 -8.54
C ARG A 146 -14.61 1.88 -7.04
N TRP A 147 -13.57 1.19 -6.63
CA TRP A 147 -13.30 0.82 -5.25
C TRP A 147 -12.46 1.84 -4.50
N LEU A 148 -11.99 2.91 -5.17
CA LEU A 148 -11.21 3.97 -4.53
C LEU A 148 -12.15 4.95 -3.82
N GLU A 149 -11.97 5.07 -2.51
CA GLU A 149 -12.68 5.98 -1.63
C GLU A 149 -11.74 7.12 -1.21
N PHE A 150 -11.99 8.31 -1.76
CA PHE A 150 -11.20 9.49 -1.44
C PHE A 150 -11.81 10.22 -0.24
N TRP A 151 -11.16 10.09 0.91
CA TRP A 151 -11.61 10.77 2.11
C TRP A 151 -10.95 12.15 2.31
N ARG A 152 -11.61 13.01 3.09
CA ARG A 152 -11.27 14.42 3.30
C ARG A 152 -11.20 14.76 4.77
N GLY A 153 -10.55 15.90 5.06
CA GLY A 153 -10.42 16.44 6.43
C GLY A 153 -9.21 15.86 7.15
N ASP A 154 -9.17 16.08 8.44
CA ASP A 154 -8.01 15.68 9.24
C ASP A 154 -8.19 14.31 9.91
N THR A 155 -9.44 13.83 10.01
CA THR A 155 -9.76 12.54 10.65
C THR A 155 -10.87 11.80 9.91
N LEU A 156 -10.79 10.47 9.89
CA LEU A 156 -11.87 9.59 9.45
C LEU A 156 -11.99 8.42 10.40
N ASP A 157 -13.13 8.34 11.09
CA ASP A 157 -13.47 7.18 11.90
C ASP A 157 -13.94 6.04 11.02
N LEU A 158 -13.27 4.90 11.11
CA LEU A 158 -13.57 3.67 10.36
C LEU A 158 -14.43 2.69 11.19
N GLY A 159 -14.72 3.02 12.44
CA GLY A 159 -15.33 2.11 13.41
C GLY A 159 -14.35 1.07 13.98
N ARG A 160 -14.82 0.24 14.90
CA ARG A 160 -14.02 -0.82 15.56
C ARG A 160 -12.71 -0.29 16.19
N GLY A 161 -12.73 0.97 16.63
CA GLY A 161 -11.57 1.64 17.26
C GLY A 161 -10.46 2.02 16.26
N ALA A 162 -10.71 2.01 14.96
CA ALA A 162 -9.77 2.40 13.91
C ALA A 162 -10.10 3.80 13.40
N THR A 163 -9.11 4.70 13.42
CA THR A 163 -9.24 6.07 12.94
C THR A 163 -8.05 6.42 12.06
N LEU A 164 -8.32 6.95 10.87
CA LEU A 164 -7.30 7.56 10.03
C LEU A 164 -7.09 9.02 10.46
N LEU A 165 -5.84 9.42 10.58
CA LEU A 165 -5.43 10.77 10.92
C LEU A 165 -4.53 11.30 9.80
N ARG A 166 -4.87 12.45 9.22
CA ARG A 166 -4.01 13.10 8.24
C ARG A 166 -2.81 13.72 8.95
N CYS A 167 -1.62 13.33 8.53
CA CYS A 167 -0.34 13.81 9.05
C CYS A 167 0.52 14.28 7.87
N PRO A 168 0.27 15.47 7.31
CA PRO A 168 0.99 15.97 6.16
C PRO A 168 2.45 16.25 6.49
N GLY A 169 3.32 16.18 5.47
CA GLY A 169 4.76 16.38 5.59
C GLY A 169 5.48 15.57 4.52
N HIS A 170 5.35 14.26 4.56
CA HIS A 170 5.89 13.39 3.52
C HIS A 170 5.12 13.56 2.19
N PHE A 171 3.78 13.50 2.22
CA PHE A 171 2.88 13.94 1.15
C PHE A 171 1.76 14.79 1.77
N PRO A 172 1.05 15.63 0.97
CA PRO A 172 -0.03 16.47 1.47
C PRO A 172 -1.17 15.72 2.14
N GLY A 173 -1.45 14.49 1.68
CA GLY A 173 -2.47 13.60 2.21
C GLY A 173 -1.93 12.46 3.07
N SER A 174 -0.64 12.49 3.44
CA SER A 174 -0.06 11.43 4.31
C SER A 174 -0.92 11.18 5.53
N THR A 175 -1.13 9.90 5.81
CA THR A 175 -2.09 9.42 6.80
C THR A 175 -1.41 8.42 7.73
N VAL A 176 -1.80 8.43 8.99
CA VAL A 176 -1.47 7.39 9.98
C VAL A 176 -2.75 6.70 10.44
N LEU A 177 -2.65 5.43 10.81
CA LEU A 177 -3.75 4.68 11.39
C LEU A 177 -3.55 4.58 12.91
N HIS A 178 -4.47 5.12 13.68
CA HIS A 178 -4.59 4.90 15.11
C HIS A 178 -5.65 3.82 15.35
N TRP A 179 -5.28 2.73 16.04
CA TRP A 179 -6.19 1.63 16.34
C TRP A 179 -6.17 1.27 17.82
N GLN A 180 -7.36 1.26 18.42
CA GLN A 180 -7.59 1.00 19.85
C GLN A 180 -8.36 -0.31 20.12
N GLY A 181 -8.66 -1.09 19.05
CA GLY A 181 -9.47 -2.30 19.17
C GLY A 181 -8.74 -3.54 19.70
N GLY A 182 -7.43 -3.47 19.94
CA GLY A 182 -6.61 -4.57 20.44
C GLY A 182 -6.29 -4.49 21.94
N ARG A 183 -5.40 -5.37 22.39
CA ARG A 183 -4.91 -5.37 23.78
C ARG A 183 -4.15 -4.09 24.16
N ARG A 184 -3.59 -3.42 23.20
CA ARG A 184 -2.91 -2.11 23.31
C ARG A 184 -3.24 -1.28 22.09
N ALA A 185 -3.24 0.03 22.26
CA ALA A 185 -3.36 0.96 21.16
C ALA A 185 -2.12 0.85 20.23
N LEU A 186 -2.36 0.94 18.93
CA LEU A 186 -1.31 0.92 17.91
C LEU A 186 -1.40 2.20 17.08
N LEU A 187 -0.23 2.74 16.72
CA LEU A 187 -0.09 3.77 15.70
C LEU A 187 0.73 3.19 14.54
N LEU A 188 0.08 3.01 13.39
CA LEU A 188 0.73 2.57 12.16
C LEU A 188 1.01 3.82 11.33
N ALA A 189 2.29 4.24 11.32
CA ALA A 189 2.66 5.59 10.93
C ALA A 189 2.98 5.74 9.43
N GLY A 190 3.10 4.65 8.67
CA GLY A 190 3.67 4.73 7.32
C GLY A 190 5.04 5.41 7.40
N ASP A 191 5.28 6.37 6.50
CA ASP A 191 6.53 7.15 6.47
C ASP A 191 6.41 8.52 7.18
N ALA A 192 5.34 8.74 7.96
CA ALA A 192 5.20 9.96 8.75
C ALA A 192 6.20 10.04 9.93
N LEU A 193 6.69 8.88 10.39
CA LEU A 193 7.69 8.75 11.44
C LEU A 193 8.78 7.76 11.01
N HIS A 194 10.03 8.15 11.20
CA HIS A 194 11.18 7.29 10.98
C HIS A 194 11.96 7.09 12.28
N VAL A 195 12.37 5.85 12.54
CA VAL A 195 13.28 5.56 13.65
C VAL A 195 14.72 5.69 13.13
N ALA A 196 15.47 6.63 13.67
CA ALA A 196 16.89 6.78 13.36
C ALA A 196 17.70 5.57 13.87
N GLN A 197 18.93 5.38 13.33
CA GLN A 197 19.78 4.23 13.69
C GLN A 197 20.13 4.17 15.18
N ASP A 198 20.23 5.33 15.82
CA ASP A 198 20.45 5.45 17.26
C ASP A 198 19.20 5.20 18.10
N ARG A 199 18.04 4.98 17.47
CA ARG A 199 16.72 4.77 18.08
C ARG A 199 16.22 5.94 18.93
N HIS A 200 16.74 7.13 18.71
CA HIS A 200 16.18 8.38 19.23
C HIS A 200 15.28 9.04 18.18
N MET A 201 14.24 9.72 18.63
CA MET A 201 13.33 10.52 17.79
C MET A 201 13.70 11.99 17.92
#